data_5369d831d38c90fc6951692f713927dc
#
_entry.id   5369d831d38c90fc6951692f713927dc
#
_cell.length_a   1.000
_cell.length_b   1.000
_cell.length_c   1.000
_cell.angle_alpha   90.00
_cell.angle_beta   90.00
_cell.angle_gamma   90.00
#
_symmetry.space_group_name_H-M   'P 1'
#
loop_
_entity.id
_entity.type
_entity.pdbx_description
1 polymer ?
#
loop_
_entity_poly.entity_id
_entity_poly.type
_entity_poly.pdbx_seq_one_letter_code
_entity_poly.pdbx_strand_id
1 'polypeptide(L)'
;FSTADIFFKYVLTNRLLWAIAIANAFVYLVRYGVLDWAPTYLQAEKGFTFDESSWAYSFYELAGIPGTIVCGFLSDKVFQGRRAPAVIIFMFLTTICIVVYWLNPSGQPSIDIAMLICIGFLIYGPVMLIGVFALDLVPKKSAGTAAGFTGLFGYVGGSLTASIFIPWIVEYYGDNWDAGFLVIIAACVMAIVLTAFTIKAEMQSIQTGPRHTSN
;
A
#
# COMPACT_ATOMS: atom_id res chain seq x y z
N PHE A 1 -28.75 17.03 2.05
CA PHE A 1 -28.33 15.91 1.21
C PHE A 1 -28.34 14.64 2.06
N SER A 2 -29.01 13.58 1.60
CA SER A 2 -28.96 12.26 2.22
C SER A 2 -27.54 11.68 2.08
N THR A 3 -27.16 10.78 3.00
CA THR A 3 -25.88 10.04 2.90
C THR A 3 -25.78 9.28 1.56
N ALA A 4 -26.92 8.78 1.06
CA ALA A 4 -27.01 8.15 -0.25
C ALA A 4 -26.69 9.11 -1.39
N ASP A 5 -27.22 10.34 -1.37
CA ASP A 5 -26.94 11.36 -2.40
C ASP A 5 -25.45 11.73 -2.43
N ILE A 6 -24.84 11.81 -1.25
CA ILE A 6 -23.40 12.08 -1.12
C ILE A 6 -22.57 10.95 -1.73
N PHE A 7 -22.92 9.70 -1.44
CA PHE A 7 -22.26 8.53 -1.96
C PHE A 7 -22.35 8.44 -3.49
N PHE A 8 -23.55 8.54 -4.03
CA PHE A 8 -23.75 8.46 -5.48
C PHE A 8 -23.09 9.63 -6.22
N LYS A 9 -23.24 10.85 -5.72
CA LYS A 9 -22.81 12.08 -6.43
C LYS A 9 -21.30 12.34 -6.35
N TYR A 10 -20.67 12.09 -5.21
CA TYR A 10 -19.27 12.49 -4.98
C TYR A 10 -18.28 11.32 -4.92
N VAL A 11 -18.76 10.11 -4.63
CA VAL A 11 -17.90 8.92 -4.52
C VAL A 11 -17.99 8.08 -5.78
N LEU A 12 -19.15 7.55 -6.13
CA LEU A 12 -19.29 6.61 -7.25
C LEU A 12 -19.04 7.25 -8.63
N THR A 13 -19.30 8.53 -8.80
CA THR A 13 -19.04 9.23 -10.08
C THR A 13 -17.60 9.71 -10.23
N ASN A 14 -16.80 9.66 -9.17
CA ASN A 14 -15.42 10.14 -9.18
C ASN A 14 -14.44 9.07 -9.68
N ARG A 15 -14.05 9.18 -10.96
CA ARG A 15 -13.11 8.23 -11.60
C ARG A 15 -11.74 8.16 -10.91
N LEU A 16 -11.25 9.29 -10.37
CA LEU A 16 -9.98 9.33 -9.65
C LEU A 16 -10.07 8.58 -8.34
N LEU A 17 -11.19 8.72 -7.64
CA LEU A 17 -11.41 7.99 -6.39
C LEU A 17 -11.48 6.47 -6.64
N TRP A 18 -12.05 6.03 -7.76
CA TRP A 18 -12.01 4.62 -8.17
C TRP A 18 -10.57 4.15 -8.40
N ALA A 19 -9.76 4.92 -9.15
CA ALA A 19 -8.36 4.56 -9.40
C ALA A 19 -7.57 4.42 -8.09
N ILE A 20 -7.77 5.34 -7.15
CA ILE A 20 -7.12 5.31 -5.83
C ILE A 20 -7.66 4.17 -4.95
N ALA A 21 -8.95 3.88 -4.99
CA ALA A 21 -9.54 2.77 -4.24
C ALA A 21 -8.99 1.42 -4.72
N ILE A 22 -8.91 1.22 -6.04
CA ILE A 22 -8.32 0.00 -6.62
C ILE A 22 -6.82 -0.06 -6.33
N ALA A 23 -6.08 1.05 -6.44
CA ALA A 23 -4.68 1.12 -6.04
C ALA A 23 -4.50 0.73 -4.56
N ASN A 24 -5.41 1.16 -3.69
CA ASN A 24 -5.40 0.80 -2.26
C ASN A 24 -5.56 -0.71 -2.03
N ALA A 25 -6.41 -1.38 -2.83
CA ALA A 25 -6.53 -2.84 -2.77
C ALA A 25 -5.18 -3.51 -3.05
N PHE A 26 -4.44 -3.07 -4.05
CA PHE A 26 -3.11 -3.62 -4.36
C PHE A 26 -2.06 -3.29 -3.30
N VAL A 27 -2.06 -2.08 -2.75
CA VAL A 27 -1.16 -1.70 -1.63
C VAL A 27 -1.43 -2.57 -0.40
N TYR A 28 -2.69 -2.80 -0.06
CA TYR A 28 -3.07 -3.68 1.04
C TYR A 28 -2.72 -5.15 0.78
N LEU A 29 -2.86 -5.61 -0.48
CA LEU A 29 -2.43 -6.95 -0.88
C LEU A 29 -0.91 -7.12 -0.67
N VAL A 30 -0.11 -6.13 -1.04
CA VAL A 30 1.35 -6.13 -0.79
C VAL A 30 1.64 -6.15 0.70
N ARG A 31 1.02 -5.26 1.47
CA ARG A 31 1.22 -5.16 2.92
C ARG A 31 0.92 -6.47 3.63
N TYR A 32 -0.27 -7.00 3.46
CA TYR A 32 -0.72 -8.22 4.11
C TYR A 32 -0.10 -9.47 3.49
N GLY A 33 0.16 -9.44 2.18
CA GLY A 33 0.85 -10.54 1.49
C GLY A 33 2.26 -10.79 2.01
N VAL A 34 2.98 -9.72 2.38
CA VAL A 34 4.29 -9.87 3.05
C VAL A 34 4.10 -10.16 4.54
N LEU A 35 3.28 -9.36 5.24
CA LEU A 35 3.15 -9.41 6.68
C LEU A 35 2.63 -10.76 7.20
N ASP A 36 1.49 -11.22 6.66
CA ASP A 36 0.81 -12.41 7.18
C ASP A 36 1.58 -13.70 6.85
N TRP A 37 2.33 -13.70 5.75
CA TRP A 37 3.04 -14.88 5.27
C TRP A 37 4.54 -14.88 5.56
N ALA A 38 5.13 -13.74 5.97
CA ALA A 38 6.55 -13.66 6.31
C ALA A 38 6.97 -14.67 7.39
N PRO A 39 6.25 -14.86 8.52
CA PRO A 39 6.64 -15.85 9.51
C PRO A 39 6.64 -17.27 8.95
N THR A 40 5.63 -17.64 8.16
CA THR A 40 5.53 -18.97 7.55
C THR A 40 6.65 -19.19 6.52
N TYR A 41 6.88 -18.23 5.65
CA TYR A 41 7.96 -18.28 4.66
C TYR A 41 9.34 -18.37 5.30
N LEU A 42 9.61 -17.57 6.33
CA LEU A 42 10.89 -17.59 7.03
C LEU A 42 11.15 -18.96 7.71
N GLN A 43 10.12 -19.58 8.27
CA GLN A 43 10.26 -20.91 8.89
C GLN A 43 10.41 -22.01 7.82
N ALA A 44 9.60 -21.97 6.75
CA ALA A 44 9.59 -23.00 5.71
C ALA A 44 10.84 -22.98 4.83
N GLU A 45 11.26 -21.78 4.37
CA GLU A 45 12.28 -21.64 3.33
C GLU A 45 13.63 -21.14 3.86
N LYS A 46 13.63 -20.38 4.96
CA LYS A 46 14.83 -19.72 5.47
C LYS A 46 15.40 -20.37 6.75
N GLY A 47 14.70 -21.34 7.33
CA GLY A 47 15.15 -22.07 8.52
C GLY A 47 15.09 -21.27 9.82
N PHE A 48 14.26 -20.21 9.88
CA PHE A 48 14.04 -19.44 11.09
C PHE A 48 13.24 -20.27 12.12
N THR A 49 13.53 -20.06 13.40
CA THR A 49 12.69 -20.54 14.49
C THR A 49 11.41 -19.73 14.59
N PHE A 50 10.43 -20.24 15.32
CA PHE A 50 9.18 -19.52 15.59
C PHE A 50 9.44 -18.15 16.25
N ASP A 51 10.35 -18.11 17.23
CA ASP A 51 10.67 -16.87 17.95
C ASP A 51 11.36 -15.84 17.04
N GLU A 52 12.32 -16.27 16.23
CA GLU A 52 13.01 -15.38 15.28
C GLU A 52 12.05 -14.80 14.23
N SER A 53 11.15 -15.61 13.69
CA SER A 53 10.16 -15.16 12.72
C SER A 53 9.12 -14.21 13.34
N SER A 54 8.77 -14.42 14.60
CA SER A 54 7.87 -13.54 15.36
C SER A 54 8.52 -12.18 15.66
N TRP A 55 9.81 -12.16 15.98
CA TRP A 55 10.56 -10.91 16.13
C TRP A 55 10.67 -10.16 14.78
N ALA A 56 10.95 -10.87 13.69
CA ALA A 56 11.01 -10.26 12.35
C ALA A 56 9.66 -9.61 11.97
N TYR A 57 8.54 -10.27 12.25
CA TYR A 57 7.19 -9.71 12.12
C TYR A 57 7.02 -8.43 12.94
N SER A 58 7.44 -8.45 14.21
CA SER A 58 7.32 -7.31 15.11
C SER A 58 8.15 -6.11 14.62
N PHE A 59 9.35 -6.34 14.12
CA PHE A 59 10.19 -5.29 13.55
C PHE A 59 9.59 -4.68 12.27
N TYR A 60 8.97 -5.49 11.43
CA TYR A 60 8.22 -5.00 10.26
C TYR A 60 7.12 -4.01 10.68
N GLU A 61 6.29 -4.38 11.66
CA GLU A 61 5.20 -3.53 12.16
C GLU A 61 5.73 -2.23 12.79
N LEU A 62 6.74 -2.33 13.66
CA LEU A 62 7.32 -1.17 14.33
C LEU A 62 7.98 -0.19 13.36
N ALA A 63 8.62 -0.69 12.30
CA ALA A 63 9.24 0.14 11.27
C ALA A 63 8.21 0.97 10.48
N GLY A 64 6.95 0.54 10.43
CA GLY A 64 5.86 1.28 9.79
C GLY A 64 5.58 2.64 10.43
N ILE A 65 5.82 2.79 11.73
CA ILE A 65 5.57 4.05 12.45
C ILE A 65 6.44 5.18 11.89
N PRO A 66 7.80 5.10 11.93
CA PRO A 66 8.63 6.15 11.34
C PRO A 66 8.46 6.24 9.82
N GLY A 67 8.17 5.12 9.13
CA GLY A 67 7.94 5.12 7.68
C GLY A 67 6.74 5.99 7.29
N THR A 68 5.64 5.89 8.02
CA THR A 68 4.45 6.74 7.83
C THR A 68 4.79 8.22 8.00
N ILE A 69 5.52 8.58 9.03
CA ILE A 69 5.92 9.97 9.31
C ILE A 69 6.81 10.53 8.19
N VAL A 70 7.83 9.77 7.79
CA VAL A 70 8.76 10.18 6.72
C VAL A 70 8.02 10.34 5.38
N CYS A 71 7.14 9.41 5.04
CA CYS A 71 6.37 9.48 3.80
C CYS A 71 5.44 10.70 3.78
N GLY A 72 4.75 10.98 4.90
CA GLY A 72 3.91 12.17 5.06
C GLY A 72 4.71 13.45 4.93
N PHE A 73 5.85 13.54 5.61
CA PHE A 73 6.75 14.68 5.51
C PHE A 73 7.24 14.92 4.07
N LEU A 74 7.67 13.87 3.36
CA LEU A 74 8.08 13.96 1.96
C LEU A 74 6.94 14.46 1.08
N SER A 75 5.73 13.91 1.24
CA SER A 75 4.55 14.35 0.51
C SER A 75 4.26 15.85 0.73
N ASP A 76 4.29 16.30 1.98
CA ASP A 76 3.90 17.67 2.31
C ASP A 76 4.98 18.70 1.99
N LYS A 77 6.25 18.40 2.28
CA LYS A 77 7.36 19.36 2.16
C LYS A 77 8.10 19.28 0.83
N VAL A 78 8.41 18.05 0.36
CA VAL A 78 9.17 17.88 -0.89
C VAL A 78 8.26 17.95 -2.10
N PHE A 79 7.12 17.25 -2.03
CA PHE A 79 6.17 17.21 -3.15
C PHE A 79 5.05 18.26 -3.04
N GLN A 80 5.15 19.20 -2.09
CA GLN A 80 4.21 20.32 -1.96
C GLN A 80 2.74 19.88 -1.82
N GLY A 81 2.49 18.84 -1.05
CA GLY A 81 1.18 18.27 -0.80
C GLY A 81 0.69 17.29 -1.88
N ARG A 82 1.50 16.99 -2.90
CA ARG A 82 1.16 15.96 -3.89
C ARG A 82 1.39 14.58 -3.32
N ARG A 83 0.33 13.77 -3.28
CA ARG A 83 0.33 12.43 -2.67
C ARG A 83 0.90 11.38 -3.61
N ALA A 84 0.51 11.41 -4.88
CA ALA A 84 0.87 10.40 -5.86
C ALA A 84 2.40 10.19 -6.03
N PRO A 85 3.26 11.21 -6.15
CA PRO A 85 4.70 11.00 -6.28
C PRO A 85 5.31 10.27 -5.09
N ALA A 86 4.90 10.61 -3.87
CA ALA A 86 5.39 9.96 -2.66
C ALA A 86 4.99 8.48 -2.60
N VAL A 87 3.71 8.18 -2.92
CA VAL A 87 3.21 6.79 -3.00
C VAL A 87 4.01 5.98 -4.02
N ILE A 88 4.25 6.52 -5.22
CA ILE A 88 4.98 5.82 -6.29
C ILE A 88 6.41 5.51 -5.88
N ILE A 89 7.13 6.49 -5.30
CA ILE A 89 8.53 6.28 -4.87
C ILE A 89 8.60 5.21 -3.78
N PHE A 90 7.72 5.29 -2.77
CA PHE A 90 7.71 4.31 -1.69
C PHE A 90 7.33 2.92 -2.20
N MET A 91 6.34 2.79 -3.08
CA MET A 91 5.98 1.51 -3.69
C MET A 91 7.09 0.94 -4.58
N PHE A 92 7.80 1.80 -5.31
CA PHE A 92 8.94 1.37 -6.12
C PHE A 92 10.09 0.82 -5.24
N LEU A 93 10.44 1.54 -4.18
CA LEU A 93 11.45 1.08 -3.21
C LEU A 93 11.00 -0.19 -2.49
N THR A 94 9.72 -0.29 -2.13
CA THR A 94 9.13 -1.52 -1.56
C THR A 94 9.31 -2.70 -2.50
N THR A 95 9.07 -2.51 -3.80
CA THR A 95 9.25 -3.56 -4.81
C THR A 95 10.70 -4.05 -4.85
N ILE A 96 11.68 -3.14 -4.81
CA ILE A 96 13.10 -3.51 -4.77
C ILE A 96 13.41 -4.32 -3.52
N CYS A 97 12.94 -3.88 -2.34
CA CYS A 97 13.16 -4.61 -1.09
C CYS A 97 12.52 -6.01 -1.11
N ILE A 98 11.32 -6.15 -1.69
CA ILE A 98 10.65 -7.45 -1.85
C ILE A 98 11.44 -8.37 -2.77
N VAL A 99 11.97 -7.87 -3.89
CA VAL A 99 12.81 -8.66 -4.81
C VAL A 99 14.10 -9.11 -4.12
N VAL A 100 14.75 -8.24 -3.37
CA VAL A 100 15.96 -8.60 -2.60
C VAL A 100 15.64 -9.65 -1.53
N TYR A 101 14.53 -9.47 -0.80
CA TYR A 101 14.06 -10.43 0.21
C TYR A 101 13.77 -11.80 -0.39
N TRP A 102 13.08 -11.85 -1.53
CA TRP A 102 12.76 -13.08 -2.25
C TRP A 102 14.03 -13.80 -2.74
N LEU A 103 14.95 -13.06 -3.40
CA LEU A 103 16.15 -13.64 -4.00
C LEU A 103 17.29 -13.90 -3.00
N ASN A 104 17.14 -13.48 -1.74
CA ASN A 104 18.15 -13.73 -0.71
C ASN A 104 18.27 -15.24 -0.44
N PRO A 105 19.48 -15.84 -0.52
CA PRO A 105 19.64 -17.26 -0.23
C PRO A 105 19.39 -17.57 1.25
N SER A 106 18.97 -18.79 1.55
CA SER A 106 18.89 -19.28 2.92
C SER A 106 20.26 -19.26 3.60
N GLY A 107 20.28 -18.96 4.90
CA GLY A 107 21.52 -18.83 5.68
C GLY A 107 22.04 -17.39 5.83
N GLN A 108 21.31 -16.39 5.38
CA GLN A 108 21.62 -14.98 5.60
C GLN A 108 20.48 -14.23 6.33
N PRO A 109 20.18 -14.60 7.58
CA PRO A 109 19.02 -14.07 8.32
C PRO A 109 19.06 -12.55 8.51
N SER A 110 20.24 -11.96 8.59
CA SER A 110 20.39 -10.51 8.76
C SER A 110 19.82 -9.73 7.56
N ILE A 111 19.97 -10.26 6.34
CA ILE A 111 19.42 -9.64 5.13
C ILE A 111 17.88 -9.79 5.13
N ASP A 112 17.35 -10.95 5.47
CA ASP A 112 15.92 -11.18 5.54
C ASP A 112 15.24 -10.22 6.53
N ILE A 113 15.80 -10.09 7.73
CA ILE A 113 15.28 -9.17 8.76
C ILE A 113 15.41 -7.71 8.30
N ALA A 114 16.55 -7.32 7.74
CA ALA A 114 16.77 -5.97 7.24
C ALA A 114 15.77 -5.61 6.12
N MET A 115 15.52 -6.52 5.19
CA MET A 115 14.55 -6.29 4.12
C MET A 115 13.11 -6.20 4.65
N LEU A 116 12.73 -7.04 5.61
CA LEU A 116 11.41 -6.94 6.26
C LEU A 116 11.21 -5.61 6.98
N ILE A 117 12.23 -5.12 7.69
CA ILE A 117 12.20 -3.79 8.31
C ILE A 117 12.04 -2.70 7.25
N CYS A 118 12.81 -2.77 6.16
CA CYS A 118 12.70 -1.81 5.05
C CYS A 118 11.33 -1.86 4.37
N ILE A 119 10.79 -3.05 4.12
CA ILE A 119 9.46 -3.22 3.53
C ILE A 119 8.40 -2.63 4.46
N GLY A 120 8.45 -2.93 5.76
CA GLY A 120 7.54 -2.36 6.75
C GLY A 120 7.62 -0.83 6.78
N PHE A 121 8.84 -0.27 6.85
CA PHE A 121 9.05 1.17 6.80
C PHE A 121 8.44 1.82 5.55
N LEU A 122 8.62 1.20 4.38
CA LEU A 122 8.18 1.77 3.11
C LEU A 122 6.69 1.58 2.83
N ILE A 123 6.09 0.45 3.16
CA ILE A 123 4.70 0.15 2.77
C ILE A 123 3.66 0.94 3.54
N TYR A 124 3.93 1.29 4.80
CA TYR A 124 2.98 2.02 5.64
C TYR A 124 2.76 3.48 5.18
N GLY A 125 3.75 4.07 4.50
CA GLY A 125 3.60 5.37 3.86
C GLY A 125 2.48 5.40 2.82
N PRO A 126 2.53 4.58 1.76
CA PRO A 126 1.44 4.43 0.80
C PRO A 126 0.10 4.09 1.41
N VAL A 127 0.04 3.20 2.40
CA VAL A 127 -1.20 2.85 3.12
C VAL A 127 -1.87 4.08 3.71
N MET A 128 -1.11 4.94 4.38
CA MET A 128 -1.62 6.18 4.95
C MET A 128 -1.93 7.23 3.88
N LEU A 129 -1.00 7.47 2.95
CA LEU A 129 -1.15 8.54 1.95
C LEU A 129 -2.31 8.32 0.98
N ILE A 130 -2.61 7.08 0.60
CA ILE A 130 -3.77 6.78 -0.23
C ILE A 130 -5.08 7.14 0.49
N GLY A 131 -5.16 6.88 1.79
CA GLY A 131 -6.28 7.32 2.61
C GLY A 131 -6.45 8.84 2.58
N VAL A 132 -5.36 9.58 2.82
CA VAL A 132 -5.36 11.06 2.76
C VAL A 132 -5.71 11.56 1.35
N PHE A 133 -5.15 10.95 0.32
CA PHE A 133 -5.42 11.31 -1.07
C PHE A 133 -6.92 11.16 -1.42
N ALA A 134 -7.57 10.11 -0.93
CA ALA A 134 -9.01 9.93 -1.11
C ALA A 134 -9.83 11.08 -0.50
N LEU A 135 -9.38 11.61 0.64
CA LEU A 135 -10.02 12.77 1.27
C LEU A 135 -9.83 14.04 0.45
N ASP A 136 -8.65 14.21 -0.16
CA ASP A 136 -8.33 15.39 -0.98
C ASP A 136 -9.12 15.43 -2.30
N LEU A 137 -9.64 14.29 -2.77
CA LEU A 137 -10.41 14.16 -4.02
C LEU A 137 -11.91 14.51 -3.91
N VAL A 138 -12.41 14.73 -2.69
CA VAL A 138 -13.83 14.94 -2.44
C VAL A 138 -14.07 16.16 -1.52
N PRO A 139 -15.26 16.78 -1.58
CA PRO A 139 -15.62 17.82 -0.63
C PRO A 139 -15.60 17.31 0.81
N LYS A 140 -15.27 18.19 1.79
CA LYS A 140 -15.19 17.84 3.23
C LYS A 140 -16.39 17.05 3.75
N LYS A 141 -17.61 17.37 3.28
CA LYS A 141 -18.86 16.68 3.67
C LYS A 141 -18.91 15.20 3.23
N SER A 142 -18.11 14.81 2.25
CA SER A 142 -18.03 13.43 1.70
C SER A 142 -16.77 12.69 2.15
N ALA A 143 -15.90 13.31 2.95
CA ALA A 143 -14.60 12.77 3.33
C ALA A 143 -14.72 11.39 4.01
N GLY A 144 -15.61 11.24 4.99
CA GLY A 144 -15.81 9.97 5.68
C GLY A 144 -16.30 8.85 4.74
N THR A 145 -17.18 9.18 3.79
CA THR A 145 -17.69 8.22 2.80
C THR A 145 -16.60 7.79 1.81
N ALA A 146 -15.75 8.73 1.38
CA ALA A 146 -14.61 8.42 0.51
C ALA A 146 -13.56 7.57 1.23
N ALA A 147 -13.26 7.88 2.49
CA ALA A 147 -12.36 7.06 3.32
C ALA A 147 -12.91 5.64 3.52
N GLY A 148 -14.20 5.51 3.82
CA GLY A 148 -14.86 4.20 3.94
C GLY A 148 -14.84 3.41 2.64
N PHE A 149 -15.08 4.06 1.51
CA PHE A 149 -15.04 3.44 0.19
C PHE A 149 -13.63 2.92 -0.15
N THR A 150 -12.60 3.75 0.00
CA THR A 150 -11.21 3.33 -0.24
C THR A 150 -10.73 2.28 0.75
N GLY A 151 -11.14 2.39 2.02
CA GLY A 151 -10.86 1.41 3.06
C GLY A 151 -11.49 0.04 2.76
N LEU A 152 -12.74 0.02 2.25
CA LEU A 152 -13.40 -1.22 1.83
C LEU A 152 -12.58 -1.95 0.76
N PHE A 153 -12.09 -1.24 -0.25
CA PHE A 153 -11.22 -1.82 -1.28
C PHE A 153 -9.91 -2.34 -0.70
N GLY A 154 -9.30 -1.61 0.25
CA GLY A 154 -8.10 -2.06 0.94
C GLY A 154 -8.32 -3.37 1.69
N TYR A 155 -9.31 -3.41 2.57
CA TYR A 155 -9.54 -4.59 3.41
C TYR A 155 -10.15 -5.76 2.65
N VAL A 156 -11.21 -5.55 1.87
CA VAL A 156 -11.88 -6.63 1.13
C VAL A 156 -11.08 -7.00 -0.12
N GLY A 157 -10.65 -6.02 -0.91
CA GLY A 157 -9.90 -6.26 -2.14
C GLY A 157 -8.44 -6.67 -1.90
N GLY A 158 -7.79 -6.13 -0.87
CA GLY A 158 -6.38 -6.36 -0.60
C GLY A 158 -6.13 -7.42 0.47
N SER A 159 -6.57 -7.18 1.72
CA SER A 159 -6.26 -8.06 2.85
C SER A 159 -6.88 -9.45 2.69
N LEU A 160 -8.18 -9.55 2.35
CA LEU A 160 -8.80 -10.87 2.12
C LEU A 160 -8.18 -11.60 0.94
N THR A 161 -7.84 -10.89 -0.14
CA THR A 161 -7.16 -11.50 -1.30
C THR A 161 -5.78 -12.01 -0.90
N ALA A 162 -5.01 -11.27 -0.12
CA ALA A 162 -3.72 -11.72 0.39
C ALA A 162 -3.84 -12.99 1.24
N SER A 163 -4.83 -13.03 2.14
CA SER A 163 -5.01 -14.14 3.07
C SER A 163 -5.53 -15.43 2.39
N ILE A 164 -6.26 -15.30 1.27
CA ILE A 164 -6.88 -16.45 0.59
C ILE A 164 -6.09 -16.82 -0.67
N PHE A 165 -5.76 -15.84 -1.52
CA PHE A 165 -5.22 -16.11 -2.85
C PHE A 165 -3.73 -16.46 -2.82
N ILE A 166 -2.94 -15.84 -1.93
CA ILE A 166 -1.50 -16.17 -1.84
C ILE A 166 -1.27 -17.61 -1.41
N PRO A 167 -1.86 -18.12 -0.28
CA PRO A 167 -1.67 -19.52 0.07
C PRO A 167 -2.22 -20.48 -0.97
N TRP A 168 -3.38 -20.16 -1.57
CA TRP A 168 -3.96 -20.98 -2.61
C TRP A 168 -3.02 -21.11 -3.83
N ILE A 169 -2.39 -20.01 -4.27
CA ILE A 169 -1.49 -20.07 -5.43
C ILE A 169 -0.17 -20.77 -5.08
N VAL A 170 0.34 -20.60 -3.88
CA VAL A 170 1.55 -21.29 -3.40
C VAL A 170 1.31 -22.81 -3.38
N GLU A 171 0.19 -23.26 -2.79
CA GLU A 171 -0.21 -24.66 -2.73
C GLU A 171 -0.46 -25.24 -4.15
N TYR A 172 -1.16 -24.48 -5.01
CA TYR A 172 -1.46 -24.92 -6.39
C TYR A 172 -0.21 -25.22 -7.22
N TYR A 173 0.89 -24.48 -6.99
CA TYR A 173 2.17 -24.69 -7.64
C TYR A 173 3.13 -25.59 -6.82
N GLY A 174 2.62 -26.43 -5.92
CA GLY A 174 3.39 -27.41 -5.17
C GLY A 174 4.26 -26.80 -4.07
N ASP A 175 3.67 -25.94 -3.25
CA ASP A 175 4.32 -25.20 -2.16
C ASP A 175 5.44 -24.26 -2.64
N ASN A 176 5.31 -23.76 -3.86
CA ASN A 176 6.27 -22.86 -4.46
C ASN A 176 5.98 -21.40 -4.10
N TRP A 177 6.78 -20.83 -3.21
CA TRP A 177 6.69 -19.44 -2.78
C TRP A 177 6.98 -18.41 -3.88
N ASP A 178 7.70 -18.80 -4.94
CA ASP A 178 7.96 -17.91 -6.08
C ASP A 178 6.66 -17.38 -6.69
N ALA A 179 5.63 -18.22 -6.77
CA ALA A 179 4.32 -17.82 -7.28
C ALA A 179 3.67 -16.73 -6.40
N GLY A 180 3.79 -16.87 -5.08
CA GLY A 180 3.31 -15.85 -4.13
C GLY A 180 4.04 -14.50 -4.30
N PHE A 181 5.37 -14.52 -4.41
CA PHE A 181 6.16 -13.32 -4.63
C PHE A 181 5.84 -12.63 -5.96
N LEU A 182 5.63 -13.39 -7.04
CA LEU A 182 5.20 -12.83 -8.33
C LEU A 182 3.86 -12.10 -8.23
N VAL A 183 2.90 -12.64 -7.48
CA VAL A 183 1.61 -11.96 -7.22
C VAL A 183 1.83 -10.65 -6.47
N ILE A 184 2.66 -10.65 -5.42
CA ILE A 184 2.96 -9.44 -4.64
C ILE A 184 3.66 -8.39 -5.49
N ILE A 185 4.62 -8.78 -6.33
CA ILE A 185 5.32 -7.86 -7.24
C ILE A 185 4.35 -7.31 -8.30
N ALA A 186 3.49 -8.14 -8.86
CA ALA A 186 2.46 -7.69 -9.79
C ALA A 186 1.52 -6.67 -9.12
N ALA A 187 1.15 -6.88 -7.87
CA ALA A 187 0.36 -5.93 -7.10
C ALA A 187 1.09 -4.59 -6.87
N CYS A 188 2.40 -4.61 -6.59
CA CYS A 188 3.21 -3.39 -6.52
C CYS A 188 3.17 -2.60 -7.83
N VAL A 189 3.38 -3.27 -8.95
CA VAL A 189 3.35 -2.63 -10.29
C VAL A 189 1.97 -2.04 -10.57
N MET A 190 0.90 -2.77 -10.30
CA MET A 190 -0.47 -2.28 -10.47
C MET A 190 -0.77 -1.06 -9.60
N ALA A 191 -0.35 -1.07 -8.34
CA ALA A 191 -0.49 0.08 -7.45
C ALA A 191 0.25 1.31 -7.99
N ILE A 192 1.47 1.14 -8.49
CA ILE A 192 2.27 2.22 -9.10
C ILE A 192 1.57 2.77 -10.35
N VAL A 193 1.14 1.90 -11.26
CA VAL A 193 0.48 2.28 -12.52
C VAL A 193 -0.82 3.05 -12.25
N LEU A 194 -1.68 2.52 -11.38
CA LEU A 194 -2.95 3.17 -11.03
C LEU A 194 -2.74 4.53 -10.37
N THR A 195 -1.76 4.64 -9.46
CA THR A 195 -1.41 5.91 -8.83
C THR A 195 -0.82 6.89 -9.84
N ALA A 196 -0.01 6.43 -10.80
CA ALA A 196 0.57 7.28 -11.84
C ALA A 196 -0.49 7.93 -12.74
N PHE A 197 -1.60 7.24 -13.03
CA PHE A 197 -2.72 7.84 -13.77
C PHE A 197 -3.33 9.06 -13.08
N THR A 198 -3.22 9.15 -11.75
CA THR A 198 -3.79 10.26 -10.98
C THR A 198 -2.90 11.50 -10.92
N ILE A 199 -1.61 11.40 -11.27
CA ILE A 199 -0.63 12.52 -11.16
C ILE A 199 -1.09 13.77 -11.91
N LYS A 200 -1.52 13.62 -13.16
CA LYS A 200 -1.94 14.75 -13.98
C LYS A 200 -3.16 15.46 -13.39
N ALA A 201 -4.11 14.70 -12.92
CA ALA A 201 -5.33 15.22 -12.31
C ALA A 201 -5.04 15.88 -10.95
N GLU A 202 -4.15 15.32 -10.16
CA GLU A 202 -3.69 15.91 -8.90
C GLU A 202 -3.00 17.28 -9.14
N MET A 203 -2.14 17.37 -10.15
CA MET A 203 -1.51 18.65 -10.54
C MET A 203 -2.52 19.70 -10.95
N GLN A 204 -3.56 19.32 -11.70
CA GLN A 204 -4.61 20.24 -12.13
C GLN A 204 -5.46 20.72 -10.95
N SER A 205 -5.80 19.85 -10.00
CA SER A 205 -6.60 20.21 -8.83
C SER A 205 -5.88 21.21 -7.92
N ILE A 206 -4.56 21.11 -7.79
CA ILE A 206 -3.75 22.07 -7.01
C ILE A 206 -3.68 23.43 -7.71
N GLN A 207 -3.59 23.46 -9.04
CA GLN A 207 -3.56 24.70 -9.83
C GLN A 207 -4.91 25.43 -9.87
N THR A 208 -6.02 24.67 -9.80
CA THR A 208 -7.38 25.20 -9.84
C THR A 208 -8.00 25.37 -8.44
N GLY A 209 -7.23 25.14 -7.38
CA GLY A 209 -7.67 25.34 -6.01
C GLY A 209 -8.34 26.70 -5.81
N PRO A 210 -9.31 26.84 -4.89
CA PRO A 210 -10.16 28.01 -4.80
C PRO A 210 -9.28 29.25 -4.68
N ARG A 211 -9.30 30.11 -5.70
CA ARG A 211 -8.83 31.48 -5.56
C ARG A 211 -9.64 32.05 -4.39
N HIS A 212 -8.99 32.31 -3.27
CA HIS A 212 -9.56 33.14 -2.25
C HIS A 212 -9.93 34.45 -2.94
N THR A 213 -11.17 34.59 -3.36
CA THR A 213 -11.76 35.89 -3.60
C THR A 213 -11.82 36.56 -2.25
N SER A 214 -10.77 37.31 -1.94
CA SER A 214 -10.81 38.34 -0.93
C SER A 214 -11.91 39.32 -1.33
N ASN A 215 -13.04 39.26 -0.68
CA ASN A 215 -13.97 40.38 -0.48
C ASN A 215 -14.37 40.38 0.99
#